data_4e4ad8cbc8610d410d825df32a4a4de7
#
_entry.id   4e4ad8cbc8610d410d825df32a4a4de7
#
_cell.length_a   1.000
_cell.length_b   1.000
_cell.length_c   1.000
_cell.angle_alpha   90.00
_cell.angle_beta   90.00
_cell.angle_gamma   90.00
#
_symmetry.space_group_name_H-M   'P 1'
#
loop_
_entity.id
_entity.type
_entity.pdbx_description
1 polymer ?
#
loop_
_entity_poly.entity_id
_entity_poly.type
_entity_poly.pdbx_seq_one_letter_code
_entity_poly.pdbx_strand_id
1 'polypeptide(L)'
;WPELFEPSSLVPNGPEWIWIGATTLTGLAFALVVGVQLARRILVPLNSVTDGIRRIAQGDLGARAIAGDRSLGEAAGLADDFNALATQLQRTTEEMAFWNAAIAHELRTPVTILRGRLQGLAEGVFTPDETQFRSLLNQVDGLARLIEDLRALSLAESGHLYLHMQATDLDAEVESVV
;
A
#
# COMPACT_ATOMS: atom_id res chain seq x y z
N TRP A 1 63.82 -46.20 12.49
CA TRP A 1 62.63 -45.61 13.11
C TRP A 1 61.34 -46.31 12.69
N PRO A 2 61.15 -47.61 12.90
CA PRO A 2 59.85 -48.25 12.63
C PRO A 2 58.92 -48.31 13.86
N GLU A 3 59.32 -47.85 15.02
CA GLU A 3 58.54 -48.02 16.26
C GLU A 3 57.57 -46.86 16.59
N LEU A 4 57.47 -45.82 15.74
CA LEU A 4 56.60 -44.66 15.99
C LEU A 4 55.17 -44.80 15.44
N PHE A 5 54.84 -45.90 14.77
CA PHE A 5 53.52 -46.19 14.28
C PHE A 5 53.05 -47.59 14.71
N GLU A 6 52.73 -47.74 16.00
CA GLU A 6 51.91 -48.87 16.41
C GLU A 6 50.45 -48.56 16.09
N PRO A 7 49.83 -49.28 15.15
CA PRO A 7 48.41 -49.05 14.80
C PRO A 7 47.46 -49.31 15.95
N SER A 8 47.86 -49.99 16.99
CA SER A 8 47.12 -50.21 18.23
C SER A 8 46.91 -48.95 19.07
N SER A 9 47.81 -47.94 18.92
CA SER A 9 47.69 -46.66 19.64
C SER A 9 46.57 -45.69 19.06
N LEU A 10 46.04 -46.01 17.89
CA LEU A 10 45.03 -45.24 17.25
C LEU A 10 43.58 -45.74 17.56
N VAL A 11 43.44 -46.87 18.25
CA VAL A 11 42.15 -47.40 18.66
C VAL A 11 41.85 -46.90 20.07
N PRO A 12 40.81 -46.10 20.26
CA PRO A 12 40.45 -45.56 21.57
C PRO A 12 40.15 -46.67 22.57
N ASN A 13 40.65 -46.57 23.80
CA ASN A 13 40.30 -47.47 24.89
C ASN A 13 38.85 -47.27 25.34
N GLY A 14 38.25 -48.24 26.00
CA GLY A 14 36.84 -48.25 26.38
C GLY A 14 36.33 -46.94 27.01
N PRO A 15 37.03 -46.28 27.95
CA PRO A 15 36.59 -45.00 28.50
C PRO A 15 36.63 -43.83 27.49
N GLU A 16 37.54 -43.87 26.51
CA GLU A 16 37.66 -42.81 25.49
C GLU A 16 36.45 -42.77 24.55
N TRP A 17 35.85 -43.89 24.24
CA TRP A 17 34.60 -43.97 23.47
C TRP A 17 33.43 -43.26 24.14
N ILE A 18 33.38 -43.25 25.47
CA ILE A 18 32.36 -42.53 26.23
C ILE A 18 32.54 -41.02 26.06
N TRP A 19 33.77 -40.53 26.12
CA TRP A 19 34.06 -39.11 25.92
C TRP A 19 33.79 -38.65 24.48
N ILE A 20 34.16 -39.45 23.48
CA ILE A 20 33.89 -39.21 22.07
C ILE A 20 32.39 -39.18 21.84
N GLY A 21 31.64 -40.13 22.38
CA GLY A 21 30.19 -40.19 22.28
C GLY A 21 29.50 -38.96 22.96
N ALA A 22 29.97 -38.61 24.16
CA ALA A 22 29.43 -37.49 24.90
C ALA A 22 29.67 -36.14 24.19
N THR A 23 30.87 -35.91 23.68
CA THR A 23 31.21 -34.68 22.95
C THR A 23 30.49 -34.58 21.63
N THR A 24 30.35 -35.70 20.89
CA THR A 24 29.58 -35.76 19.64
C THR A 24 28.10 -35.47 19.87
N LEU A 25 27.51 -36.07 20.90
CA LEU A 25 26.09 -35.86 21.25
C LEU A 25 25.83 -34.42 21.67
N THR A 26 26.75 -33.85 22.47
CA THR A 26 26.65 -32.45 22.90
C THR A 26 26.76 -31.49 21.71
N GLY A 27 27.71 -31.74 20.81
CA GLY A 27 27.87 -30.97 19.58
C GLY A 27 26.65 -31.04 18.67
N LEU A 28 26.04 -32.22 18.51
CA LEU A 28 24.82 -32.42 17.74
C LEU A 28 23.64 -31.70 18.36
N ALA A 29 23.46 -31.79 19.68
CA ALA A 29 22.40 -31.09 20.40
C ALA A 29 22.54 -29.57 20.27
N PHE A 30 23.77 -29.04 20.42
CA PHE A 30 24.05 -27.64 20.22
C PHE A 30 23.77 -27.19 18.80
N ALA A 31 24.22 -27.93 17.78
CA ALA A 31 23.92 -27.62 16.37
C ALA A 31 22.45 -27.64 16.07
N LEU A 32 21.67 -28.56 16.63
CA LEU A 32 20.23 -28.63 16.49
C LEU A 32 19.53 -27.40 17.09
N VAL A 33 19.93 -27.02 18.31
CA VAL A 33 19.35 -25.85 18.99
C VAL A 33 19.62 -24.57 18.19
N VAL A 34 20.87 -24.36 17.77
CA VAL A 34 21.26 -23.18 16.97
C VAL A 34 20.52 -23.18 15.61
N GLY A 35 20.45 -24.33 14.95
CA GLY A 35 19.76 -24.48 13.67
C GLY A 35 18.27 -24.15 13.77
N VAL A 36 17.59 -24.67 14.80
CA VAL A 36 16.16 -24.38 15.02
C VAL A 36 15.96 -22.89 15.39
N GLN A 37 16.81 -22.31 16.21
CA GLN A 37 16.72 -20.88 16.53
C GLN A 37 16.93 -20.01 15.30
N LEU A 38 17.92 -20.30 14.47
CA LEU A 38 18.20 -19.57 13.24
C LEU A 38 17.03 -19.72 12.23
N ALA A 39 16.53 -20.94 12.05
CA ALA A 39 15.39 -21.19 11.18
C ALA A 39 14.14 -20.40 11.62
N ARG A 40 13.81 -20.40 12.91
CA ARG A 40 12.68 -19.62 13.43
C ARG A 40 12.86 -18.12 13.24
N ARG A 41 14.07 -17.61 13.41
CA ARG A 41 14.37 -16.17 13.24
C ARG A 41 14.17 -15.67 11.81
N ILE A 42 14.37 -16.54 10.80
CA ILE A 42 14.19 -16.19 9.39
C ILE A 42 12.77 -16.53 8.90
N LEU A 43 12.27 -17.73 9.23
CA LEU A 43 11.00 -18.21 8.69
C LEU A 43 9.77 -17.47 9.25
N VAL A 44 9.84 -17.03 10.53
CA VAL A 44 8.71 -16.33 11.14
C VAL A 44 8.37 -15.02 10.43
N PRO A 45 9.30 -14.07 10.21
CA PRO A 45 8.99 -12.84 9.48
C PRO A 45 8.62 -13.10 8.03
N LEU A 46 9.28 -14.03 7.32
CA LEU A 46 8.95 -14.35 5.94
C LEU A 46 7.52 -14.91 5.79
N ASN A 47 7.13 -15.84 6.66
CA ASN A 47 5.76 -16.36 6.64
C ASN A 47 4.75 -15.29 7.00
N SER A 48 5.06 -14.43 7.97
CA SER A 48 4.21 -13.31 8.36
C SER A 48 3.99 -12.31 7.22
N VAL A 49 5.05 -11.97 6.46
CA VAL A 49 4.94 -11.13 5.26
C VAL A 49 4.09 -11.81 4.19
N THR A 50 4.33 -13.11 3.93
CA THR A 50 3.55 -13.87 2.94
C THR A 50 2.07 -13.90 3.29
N ASP A 51 1.74 -14.14 4.55
CA ASP A 51 0.35 -14.13 5.03
C ASP A 51 -0.25 -12.73 4.98
N GLY A 52 0.53 -11.70 5.31
CA GLY A 52 0.14 -10.30 5.16
C GLY A 52 -0.22 -9.95 3.72
N ILE A 53 0.62 -10.33 2.75
CA ILE A 53 0.36 -10.13 1.31
C ILE A 53 -0.95 -10.82 0.89
N ARG A 54 -1.19 -12.05 1.31
CA ARG A 54 -2.43 -12.78 1.00
C ARG A 54 -3.66 -12.09 1.57
N ARG A 55 -3.58 -11.60 2.80
CA ARG A 55 -4.68 -10.87 3.44
C ARG A 55 -4.97 -9.56 2.73
N ILE A 56 -3.94 -8.79 2.36
CA ILE A 56 -4.11 -7.58 1.55
C ILE A 56 -4.76 -7.89 0.21
N ALA A 57 -4.34 -8.96 -0.48
CA ALA A 57 -4.94 -9.38 -1.73
C ALA A 57 -6.42 -9.79 -1.59
N GLN A 58 -6.88 -10.17 -0.39
CA GLN A 58 -8.27 -10.46 -0.05
C GLN A 58 -9.05 -9.22 0.41
N GLY A 59 -8.43 -8.04 0.40
CA GLY A 59 -9.06 -6.77 0.79
C GLY A 59 -8.85 -6.36 2.26
N ASP A 60 -8.13 -7.15 3.07
CA ASP A 60 -7.78 -6.77 4.44
C ASP A 60 -6.55 -5.85 4.44
N LEU A 61 -6.77 -4.57 4.16
CA LEU A 61 -5.72 -3.55 4.12
C LEU A 61 -5.12 -3.24 5.51
N GLY A 62 -5.75 -3.68 6.59
CA GLY A 62 -5.24 -3.59 7.95
C GLY A 62 -4.21 -4.66 8.30
N ALA A 63 -3.95 -5.64 7.41
CA ALA A 63 -2.96 -6.69 7.65
C ALA A 63 -1.55 -6.10 7.85
N ARG A 64 -0.84 -6.61 8.87
CA ARG A 64 0.56 -6.23 9.14
C ARG A 64 1.37 -7.48 9.40
N ALA A 65 2.65 -7.45 8.99
CA ALA A 65 3.63 -8.50 9.25
C ALA A 65 4.31 -8.27 10.60
N ILE A 66 4.70 -9.37 11.23
CA ILE A 66 5.46 -9.38 12.48
C ILE A 66 6.95 -9.44 12.12
N ALA A 67 7.71 -8.41 12.52
CA ALA A 67 9.14 -8.31 12.23
C ALA A 67 10.00 -9.37 12.96
N GLY A 68 9.47 -10.01 14.02
CA GLY A 68 10.21 -11.01 14.78
C GLY A 68 11.40 -10.42 15.55
N ASP A 69 12.47 -11.21 15.68
CA ASP A 69 13.69 -10.79 16.38
C ASP A 69 14.56 -9.91 15.44
N ARG A 70 14.76 -8.66 15.83
CA ARG A 70 15.53 -7.66 15.07
C ARG A 70 17.04 -7.92 14.99
N SER A 71 17.53 -8.99 15.65
CA SER A 71 18.96 -9.35 15.63
C SER A 71 19.46 -9.82 14.24
N LEU A 72 18.57 -10.18 13.32
CA LEU A 72 18.84 -10.48 11.91
C LEU A 72 18.21 -9.41 11.03
N GLY A 73 18.86 -8.26 10.92
CA GLY A 73 18.35 -7.01 10.34
C GLY A 73 17.57 -7.13 9.04
N GLU A 74 17.99 -7.99 8.10
CA GLU A 74 17.36 -8.08 6.76
C GLU A 74 15.95 -8.66 6.77
N ALA A 75 15.69 -9.71 7.54
CA ALA A 75 14.37 -10.33 7.59
C ALA A 75 13.35 -9.45 8.36
N ALA A 76 13.81 -8.76 9.40
CA ALA A 76 12.99 -7.78 10.11
C ALA A 76 12.73 -6.54 9.24
N GLY A 77 13.74 -6.09 8.48
CA GLY A 77 13.62 -4.99 7.51
C GLY A 77 12.54 -5.27 6.47
N LEU A 78 12.48 -6.49 5.92
CA LEU A 78 11.44 -6.87 4.97
C LEU A 78 10.03 -6.76 5.56
N ALA A 79 9.83 -7.12 6.82
CA ALA A 79 8.53 -6.95 7.48
C ALA A 79 8.20 -5.47 7.74
N ASP A 80 9.19 -4.66 8.09
CA ASP A 80 9.02 -3.21 8.25
C ASP A 80 8.68 -2.54 6.91
N ASP A 81 9.37 -2.90 5.81
CA ASP A 81 9.09 -2.41 4.45
C ASP A 81 7.68 -2.82 3.99
N PHE A 82 7.29 -4.07 4.22
CA PHE A 82 5.93 -4.53 3.93
C PHE A 82 4.90 -3.71 4.72
N ASN A 83 5.12 -3.46 6.00
CA ASN A 83 4.21 -2.69 6.83
C ASN A 83 4.11 -1.22 6.37
N ALA A 84 5.21 -0.64 5.89
CA ALA A 84 5.22 0.70 5.30
C ALA A 84 4.38 0.74 4.01
N LEU A 85 4.56 -0.23 3.11
CA LEU A 85 3.76 -0.37 1.89
C LEU A 85 2.27 -0.61 2.20
N ALA A 86 1.96 -1.49 3.16
CA ALA A 86 0.59 -1.76 3.58
C ALA A 86 -0.10 -0.51 4.14
N THR A 87 0.63 0.29 4.91
CA THR A 87 0.12 1.56 5.44
C THR A 87 -0.14 2.58 4.33
N GLN A 88 0.79 2.69 3.39
CA GLN A 88 0.62 3.58 2.23
C GLN A 88 -0.58 3.17 1.37
N LEU A 89 -0.73 1.87 1.09
CA LEU A 89 -1.84 1.34 0.31
C LEU A 89 -3.19 1.59 1.01
N GLN A 90 -3.26 1.33 2.31
CA GLN A 90 -4.45 1.58 3.11
C GLN A 90 -4.84 3.06 3.04
N ARG A 91 -3.89 3.96 3.29
CA ARG A 91 -4.10 5.40 3.24
C ARG A 91 -4.58 5.87 1.86
N THR A 92 -3.92 5.45 0.79
CA THR A 92 -4.33 5.81 -0.57
C THR A 92 -5.75 5.33 -0.89
N THR A 93 -6.12 4.11 -0.44
CA THR A 93 -7.46 3.58 -0.65
C THR A 93 -8.52 4.37 0.14
N GLU A 94 -8.23 4.73 1.39
CA GLU A 94 -9.11 5.56 2.22
C GLU A 94 -9.28 6.96 1.62
N GLU A 95 -8.20 7.58 1.15
CA GLU A 95 -8.22 8.88 0.46
C GLU A 95 -9.08 8.80 -0.82
N MET A 96 -8.92 7.76 -1.64
CA MET A 96 -9.76 7.56 -2.83
C MET A 96 -11.24 7.37 -2.49
N ALA A 97 -11.55 6.61 -1.44
CA ALA A 97 -12.93 6.43 -0.99
C ALA A 97 -13.57 7.75 -0.52
N PHE A 98 -12.83 8.56 0.23
CA PHE A 98 -13.25 9.88 0.67
C PHE A 98 -13.50 10.81 -0.53
N TRP A 99 -12.58 10.86 -1.49
CA TRP A 99 -12.72 11.67 -2.71
C TRP A 99 -13.93 11.26 -3.54
N ASN A 100 -14.14 9.95 -3.75
CA ASN A 100 -15.29 9.45 -4.49
C ASN A 100 -16.62 9.86 -3.80
N ALA A 101 -16.67 9.82 -2.48
CA ALA A 101 -17.86 10.25 -1.73
C ALA A 101 -18.07 11.77 -1.84
N ALA A 102 -17.02 12.57 -1.77
CA ALA A 102 -17.08 14.03 -1.93
C ALA A 102 -17.55 14.40 -3.35
N ILE A 103 -16.96 13.82 -4.39
CA ILE A 103 -17.39 14.03 -5.79
C ILE A 103 -18.86 13.67 -5.98
N ALA A 104 -19.29 12.51 -5.47
CA ALA A 104 -20.69 12.10 -5.58
C ALA A 104 -21.65 13.09 -4.88
N HIS A 105 -21.19 13.70 -3.78
CA HIS A 105 -21.98 14.73 -3.08
C HIS A 105 -22.08 16.02 -3.89
N GLU A 106 -20.95 16.51 -4.40
CA GLU A 106 -20.87 17.73 -5.21
C GLU A 106 -21.64 17.64 -6.54
N LEU A 107 -21.70 16.45 -7.14
CA LEU A 107 -22.50 16.21 -8.34
C LEU A 107 -23.99 16.06 -8.03
N ARG A 108 -24.37 15.51 -6.89
CA ARG A 108 -25.78 15.29 -6.53
C ARG A 108 -26.56 16.58 -6.45
N THR A 109 -25.99 17.61 -5.87
CA THR A 109 -26.65 18.90 -5.65
C THR A 109 -27.10 19.56 -6.95
N PRO A 110 -26.22 19.85 -7.94
CA PRO A 110 -26.61 20.46 -9.20
C PRO A 110 -27.55 19.58 -10.03
N VAL A 111 -27.35 18.25 -10.00
CA VAL A 111 -28.27 17.31 -10.67
C VAL A 111 -29.65 17.33 -10.05
N THR A 112 -29.77 17.42 -8.72
CA THR A 112 -31.08 17.52 -8.04
C THR A 112 -31.80 18.83 -8.38
N ILE A 113 -31.09 19.96 -8.43
CA ILE A 113 -31.65 21.26 -8.83
C ILE A 113 -32.11 21.21 -10.28
N LEU A 114 -31.27 20.69 -11.19
CA LEU A 114 -31.61 20.55 -12.61
C LEU A 114 -32.87 19.70 -12.80
N ARG A 115 -32.92 18.54 -12.13
CA ARG A 115 -34.08 17.64 -12.15
C ARG A 115 -35.35 18.34 -11.64
N GLY A 116 -35.26 19.03 -10.50
CA GLY A 116 -36.42 19.73 -9.93
C GLY A 116 -36.96 20.81 -10.84
N ARG A 117 -36.10 21.60 -11.51
CA ARG A 117 -36.51 22.62 -12.47
C ARG A 117 -37.12 22.01 -13.71
N LEU A 118 -36.53 20.96 -14.28
CA LEU A 118 -37.10 20.25 -15.43
C LEU A 118 -38.47 19.64 -15.11
N GLN A 119 -38.59 19.04 -13.91
CA GLN A 119 -39.87 18.49 -13.46
C GLN A 119 -40.93 19.56 -13.28
N GLY A 120 -40.61 20.71 -12.68
CA GLY A 120 -41.52 21.82 -12.54
C GLY A 120 -41.98 22.41 -13.87
N LEU A 121 -41.10 22.42 -14.89
CA LEU A 121 -41.49 22.79 -16.26
C LEU A 121 -42.44 21.75 -16.90
N ALA A 122 -42.12 20.45 -16.72
CA ALA A 122 -42.94 19.36 -17.26
C ALA A 122 -44.35 19.28 -16.62
N GLU A 123 -44.45 19.61 -15.35
CA GLU A 123 -45.72 19.62 -14.60
C GLU A 123 -46.49 20.96 -14.74
N GLY A 124 -45.95 21.95 -15.50
CA GLY A 124 -46.57 23.25 -15.69
C GLY A 124 -46.51 24.17 -14.46
N VAL A 125 -45.69 23.83 -13.46
CA VAL A 125 -45.48 24.69 -12.28
C VAL A 125 -44.67 25.94 -12.64
N PHE A 126 -43.73 25.79 -13.56
CA PHE A 126 -42.94 26.89 -14.10
C PHE A 126 -43.38 27.19 -15.53
N THR A 127 -43.43 28.48 -15.86
CA THR A 127 -43.70 28.91 -17.25
C THR A 127 -42.47 28.68 -18.09
N PRO A 128 -42.53 27.95 -19.23
CA PRO A 128 -41.41 27.75 -20.12
C PRO A 128 -41.07 29.05 -20.84
N ASP A 129 -40.13 29.79 -20.31
CA ASP A 129 -39.62 31.02 -20.91
C ASP A 129 -38.11 30.93 -21.20
N GLU A 130 -37.59 31.90 -21.95
CA GLU A 130 -36.19 31.96 -22.33
C GLU A 130 -35.27 32.02 -21.10
N THR A 131 -35.69 32.69 -20.03
CA THR A 131 -34.91 32.84 -18.79
C THR A 131 -34.73 31.51 -18.09
N GLN A 132 -35.79 30.69 -18.03
CA GLN A 132 -35.73 29.34 -17.45
C GLN A 132 -34.81 28.43 -18.24
N PHE A 133 -34.94 28.43 -19.58
CA PHE A 133 -34.03 27.61 -20.42
C PHE A 133 -32.57 28.05 -20.32
N ARG A 134 -32.31 29.36 -20.28
CA ARG A 134 -30.95 29.90 -20.11
C ARG A 134 -30.38 29.52 -18.74
N SER A 135 -31.18 29.54 -17.69
CA SER A 135 -30.79 29.08 -16.36
C SER A 135 -30.44 27.58 -16.32
N LEU A 136 -31.20 26.74 -17.04
CA LEU A 136 -30.89 25.30 -17.16
C LEU A 136 -29.59 25.08 -17.92
N LEU A 137 -29.36 25.82 -19.01
CA LEU A 137 -28.10 25.74 -19.78
C LEU A 137 -26.89 26.13 -18.92
N ASN A 138 -26.97 27.23 -18.17
CA ASN A 138 -25.91 27.65 -17.27
C ASN A 138 -25.61 26.57 -16.19
N GLN A 139 -26.63 25.86 -15.73
CA GLN A 139 -26.43 24.75 -14.77
C GLN A 139 -25.73 23.55 -15.41
N VAL A 140 -26.06 23.23 -16.67
CA VAL A 140 -25.38 22.18 -17.44
C VAL A 140 -23.93 22.56 -17.71
N ASP A 141 -23.66 23.80 -18.10
CA ASP A 141 -22.31 24.32 -18.35
C ASP A 141 -21.45 24.30 -17.05
N GLY A 142 -22.06 24.60 -15.90
CA GLY A 142 -21.42 24.48 -14.60
C GLY A 142 -21.06 23.04 -14.27
N LEU A 143 -21.94 22.07 -14.57
CA LEU A 143 -21.64 20.64 -14.41
C LEU A 143 -20.52 20.17 -15.34
N ALA A 144 -20.53 20.62 -16.60
CA ALA A 144 -19.48 20.28 -17.56
C ALA A 144 -18.12 20.78 -17.09
N ARG A 145 -18.02 22.00 -16.58
CA ARG A 145 -16.78 22.54 -15.99
C ARG A 145 -16.31 21.72 -14.79
N LEU A 146 -17.21 21.38 -13.87
CA LEU A 146 -16.86 20.57 -12.71
C LEU A 146 -16.28 19.19 -13.12
N ILE A 147 -16.84 18.57 -14.15
CA ILE A 147 -16.34 17.29 -14.70
C ILE A 147 -14.94 17.47 -15.29
N GLU A 148 -14.67 18.54 -16.03
CA GLU A 148 -13.33 18.80 -16.58
C GLU A 148 -12.32 19.12 -15.48
N ASP A 149 -12.68 19.85 -14.44
CA ASP A 149 -11.84 20.13 -13.28
C ASP A 149 -11.45 18.84 -12.54
N LEU A 150 -12.43 17.93 -12.33
CA LEU A 150 -12.18 16.62 -11.74
C LEU A 150 -11.28 15.74 -12.61
N ARG A 151 -11.45 15.82 -13.93
CA ARG A 151 -10.57 15.11 -14.86
C ARG A 151 -9.14 15.63 -14.81
N ALA A 152 -8.97 16.96 -14.81
CA ALA A 152 -7.66 17.59 -14.71
C ALA A 152 -6.95 17.21 -13.39
N LEU A 153 -7.69 17.20 -12.27
CA LEU A 153 -7.18 16.78 -10.98
C LEU A 153 -6.74 15.30 -10.99
N SER A 154 -7.57 14.42 -11.54
CA SER A 154 -7.25 12.99 -11.66
C SER A 154 -6.00 12.74 -12.53
N LEU A 155 -5.81 13.51 -13.60
CA LEU A 155 -4.59 13.45 -14.43
C LEU A 155 -3.36 13.97 -13.69
N ALA A 156 -3.52 15.01 -12.86
CA ALA A 156 -2.45 15.55 -12.04
C ALA A 156 -1.98 14.53 -10.98
N GLU A 157 -2.93 13.90 -10.26
CA GLU A 157 -2.64 12.89 -9.24
C GLU A 157 -2.01 11.62 -9.82
N SER A 158 -2.42 11.21 -11.01
CA SER A 158 -1.83 10.04 -11.70
C SER A 158 -0.46 10.31 -12.33
N GLY A 159 0.06 11.54 -12.23
CA GLY A 159 1.33 11.94 -12.84
C GLY A 159 1.28 12.03 -14.38
N HIS A 160 0.09 11.99 -14.99
CA HIS A 160 -0.10 12.07 -16.44
C HIS A 160 -0.50 13.48 -16.92
N LEU A 161 -0.34 14.49 -16.08
CA LEU A 161 -0.58 15.88 -16.47
C LEU A 161 0.57 16.35 -17.39
N TYR A 162 0.29 16.50 -18.68
CA TYR A 162 1.22 17.12 -19.61
C TYR A 162 1.17 18.64 -19.48
N LEU A 163 2.11 19.21 -18.74
CA LEU A 163 2.23 20.65 -18.60
C LEU A 163 2.97 21.22 -19.84
N HIS A 164 2.29 22.07 -20.60
CA HIS A 164 2.93 22.91 -21.61
C HIS A 164 3.47 24.17 -20.92
N MET A 165 4.75 24.11 -20.54
CA MET A 165 5.42 25.25 -19.90
C MET A 165 5.59 26.38 -20.91
N GLN A 166 4.93 27.51 -20.67
CA GLN A 166 5.08 28.75 -21.46
C GLN A 166 5.54 29.86 -20.53
N ALA A 167 6.35 30.78 -21.06
CA ALA A 167 6.68 32.00 -20.34
C ALA A 167 5.44 32.87 -20.30
N THR A 168 4.88 33.06 -19.09
CA THR A 168 3.66 33.84 -18.86
C THR A 168 4.00 35.04 -18.01
N ASP A 169 3.47 36.20 -18.40
CA ASP A 169 3.55 37.43 -17.60
C ASP A 169 2.49 37.34 -16.51
N LEU A 170 2.92 37.11 -15.27
CA LEU A 170 2.02 36.95 -14.12
C LEU A 170 1.26 38.24 -13.78
N ASP A 171 1.85 39.40 -14.04
CA ASP A 171 1.21 40.68 -13.75
C ASP A 171 -0.02 40.89 -14.66
N ALA A 172 0.13 40.55 -15.95
CA ALA A 172 -0.96 40.65 -16.92
C ALA A 172 -2.09 39.64 -16.62
N GLU A 173 -1.77 38.41 -16.16
CA GLU A 173 -2.76 37.41 -15.79
C GLU A 173 -3.52 37.78 -14.52
N VAL A 174 -2.86 38.33 -13.51
CA VAL A 174 -3.50 38.77 -12.26
C VAL A 174 -4.46 39.94 -12.50
N GLU A 175 -4.07 40.91 -13.36
CA GLU A 175 -4.95 42.04 -13.72
C GLU A 175 -6.22 41.55 -14.48
N SER A 176 -6.17 40.42 -15.16
CA SER A 176 -7.34 39.87 -15.88
C SER A 176 -8.40 39.24 -14.97
N VAL A 177 -8.05 38.95 -13.69
CA VAL A 177 -8.91 38.24 -12.73
C VAL A 177 -9.50 39.17 -11.68
N VAL A 178 -9.00 40.39 -11.56
CA VAL A 178 -9.49 41.45 -10.65
C VAL A 178 -10.49 42.35 -11.38
#